data_42d0a62b8118a96ad184003291af1891
#
_entry.id   42d0a62b8118a96ad184003291af1891
#
_cell.length_a   1.000
_cell.length_b   1.000
_cell.length_c   1.000
_cell.angle_alpha   90.00
_cell.angle_beta   90.00
_cell.angle_gamma   90.00
#
_symmetry.space_group_name_H-M   'P 1'
#
loop_
_entity.id
_entity.type
_entity.pdbx_description
1 polymer ?
#
loop_
_entity_poly.entity_id
_entity_poly.type
_entity_poly.pdbx_seq_one_letter_code
_entity_poly.pdbx_strand_id
1 'polypeptide(L)'
;MQRFLIIAALCLGCIAPASAQIVTKYAGIQPLEHPSSYAEKYFGEELGTLSKGTIKVEVYHNTQLGDAVANVQSIRNGTIGFTTVSASNLNQVVPAMDMYSLPFLFKNEAHFWWFLAQPQADELAKQMEDKGIKIIGYMDSGSRNFFTQKAIRTPDDLKGQKIRVMASPVMVNTMKVLGATGVPVAWAELYTALQTGVVDGAENNHPSVVAKKFYEVSKFYTLDEHMRIPDIIAMSMKLWNQLNPDQQKAALEAGARTQAYMRGAWKISEVKDLQALKSNFTEIISPDKAPFVKAVSELVNEESKRLGVEKTVAFILDTQKNF
;
A
#
# COMPACT_ATOMS: atom_id res chain seq x y z
N MET A 1 21.53 -45.90 67.61
CA MET A 1 20.40 -45.78 66.69
C MET A 1 20.26 -44.31 66.28
N GLN A 2 20.88 -43.88 65.18
CA GLN A 2 20.79 -42.53 64.66
C GLN A 2 19.72 -42.48 63.57
N ARG A 3 18.69 -41.64 63.75
CA ARG A 3 17.62 -41.41 62.78
C ARG A 3 18.05 -40.29 61.86
N PHE A 4 18.29 -40.60 60.55
CA PHE A 4 18.47 -39.60 59.48
C PHE A 4 17.07 -39.09 59.08
N LEU A 5 16.83 -37.81 59.29
CA LEU A 5 15.69 -37.07 58.66
C LEU A 5 16.12 -36.61 57.28
N ILE A 6 15.49 -37.15 56.23
CA ILE A 6 15.61 -36.65 54.85
C ILE A 6 14.57 -35.57 54.67
N ILE A 7 15.00 -34.31 54.53
CA ILE A 7 14.15 -33.18 54.15
C ILE A 7 14.09 -33.18 52.62
N ALA A 8 12.96 -33.60 52.06
CA ALA A 8 12.67 -33.43 50.62
C ALA A 8 12.20 -32.00 50.39
N ALA A 9 13.08 -31.18 49.79
CA ALA A 9 12.77 -29.84 49.30
C ALA A 9 11.88 -29.97 48.05
N LEU A 10 10.59 -29.75 48.16
CA LEU A 10 9.69 -29.58 47.01
C LEU A 10 10.01 -28.25 46.34
N CYS A 11 10.71 -28.28 45.20
CA CYS A 11 10.79 -27.16 44.28
C CYS A 11 9.42 -27.01 43.59
N LEU A 12 8.54 -26.16 44.10
CA LEU A 12 7.40 -25.67 43.35
C LEU A 12 7.96 -24.76 42.25
N GLY A 13 8.23 -25.33 41.06
CA GLY A 13 8.44 -24.58 39.86
C GLY A 13 7.17 -23.79 39.55
N CYS A 14 7.23 -22.45 39.59
CA CYS A 14 6.17 -21.59 39.06
C CYS A 14 6.04 -21.89 37.57
N ILE A 15 5.10 -22.77 37.20
CA ILE A 15 4.64 -22.89 35.81
C ILE A 15 3.84 -21.63 35.54
N ALA A 16 4.50 -20.61 35.00
CA ALA A 16 3.78 -19.48 34.43
C ALA A 16 2.81 -20.03 33.38
N PRO A 17 1.52 -19.64 33.40
CA PRO A 17 0.59 -20.09 32.39
C PRO A 17 1.15 -19.70 31.01
N ALA A 18 1.43 -20.68 30.18
CA ALA A 18 1.80 -20.45 28.79
C ALA A 18 0.57 -19.77 28.14
N SER A 19 0.66 -18.47 27.91
CA SER A 19 -0.37 -17.77 27.13
C SER A 19 -0.45 -18.46 25.76
N ALA A 20 -1.66 -18.88 25.39
CA ALA A 20 -1.86 -19.53 24.10
C ALA A 20 -1.35 -18.61 22.98
N GLN A 21 -0.51 -19.17 22.10
CA GLN A 21 0.02 -18.43 20.96
C GLN A 21 -1.13 -17.97 20.06
N ILE A 22 -1.17 -16.69 19.74
CA ILE A 22 -2.08 -16.14 18.74
C ILE A 22 -1.50 -16.46 17.37
N VAL A 23 -2.21 -17.26 16.57
CA VAL A 23 -1.85 -17.51 15.17
C VAL A 23 -2.77 -16.70 14.27
N THR A 24 -2.21 -15.90 13.38
CA THR A 24 -2.99 -15.02 12.52
C THR A 24 -2.40 -14.99 11.10
N LYS A 25 -3.21 -14.52 10.14
CA LYS A 25 -2.84 -14.47 8.72
C LYS A 25 -2.53 -13.06 8.29
N TYR A 26 -1.54 -12.94 7.41
CA TYR A 26 -1.22 -11.73 6.64
C TYR A 26 -1.52 -11.99 5.16
N ALA A 27 -2.35 -11.15 4.55
CA ALA A 27 -2.70 -11.25 3.13
C ALA A 27 -1.98 -10.18 2.30
N GLY A 28 -1.12 -10.63 1.38
CA GLY A 28 -0.47 -9.80 0.37
C GLY A 28 -1.02 -10.09 -1.03
N ILE A 29 -1.05 -9.09 -1.89
CA ILE A 29 -1.54 -9.22 -3.27
C ILE A 29 -0.42 -9.33 -4.31
N GLN A 30 0.80 -8.99 -3.93
CA GLN A 30 1.96 -9.00 -4.81
C GLN A 30 2.62 -10.38 -4.89
N PRO A 31 3.29 -10.71 -6.02
CA PRO A 31 4.09 -11.92 -6.14
C PRO A 31 5.34 -11.87 -5.25
N LEU A 32 5.97 -13.02 -5.01
CA LEU A 32 7.08 -13.16 -4.06
C LEU A 32 8.27 -12.24 -4.34
N GLU A 33 8.52 -11.93 -5.61
CA GLU A 33 9.65 -11.11 -6.07
C GLU A 33 9.45 -9.60 -5.81
N HIS A 34 8.24 -9.19 -5.43
CA HIS A 34 7.93 -7.79 -5.17
C HIS A 34 8.44 -7.34 -3.80
N PRO A 35 8.98 -6.11 -3.66
CA PRO A 35 9.48 -5.60 -2.37
C PRO A 35 8.47 -5.67 -1.23
N SER A 36 7.19 -5.44 -1.49
CA SER A 36 6.14 -5.56 -0.47
C SER A 36 6.05 -6.96 0.12
N SER A 37 6.25 -8.02 -0.68
CA SER A 37 6.20 -9.39 -0.20
C SER A 37 7.35 -9.72 0.76
N TYR A 38 8.53 -9.17 0.52
CA TYR A 38 9.65 -9.26 1.46
C TYR A 38 9.36 -8.49 2.76
N ALA A 39 8.75 -7.29 2.66
CA ALA A 39 8.38 -6.50 3.82
C ALA A 39 7.28 -7.18 4.66
N GLU A 40 6.30 -7.81 4.04
CA GLU A 40 5.25 -8.60 4.70
C GLU A 40 5.84 -9.77 5.50
N LYS A 41 6.79 -10.49 4.91
CA LYS A 41 7.51 -11.56 5.60
C LYS A 41 8.33 -11.02 6.76
N TYR A 42 9.10 -9.94 6.52
CA TYR A 42 9.88 -9.26 7.56
C TYR A 42 8.99 -8.82 8.74
N PHE A 43 7.82 -8.25 8.46
CA PHE A 43 6.83 -7.89 9.48
C PHE A 43 6.45 -9.09 10.36
N GLY A 44 6.15 -10.23 9.74
CA GLY A 44 5.78 -11.44 10.47
C GLY A 44 6.89 -11.96 11.39
N GLU A 45 8.13 -11.93 10.93
CA GLU A 45 9.32 -12.32 11.68
C GLU A 45 9.60 -11.36 12.84
N GLU A 46 9.54 -10.04 12.59
CA GLU A 46 9.71 -9.01 13.62
C GLU A 46 8.62 -9.09 14.70
N LEU A 47 7.36 -9.22 14.31
CA LEU A 47 6.27 -9.35 15.26
C LEU A 47 6.40 -10.61 16.11
N GLY A 48 6.79 -11.73 15.51
CA GLY A 48 7.08 -12.97 16.22
C GLY A 48 8.17 -12.78 17.27
N THR A 49 9.26 -12.11 16.90
CA THR A 49 10.41 -11.83 17.80
C THR A 49 10.02 -10.86 18.91
N LEU A 50 9.41 -9.72 18.58
CA LEU A 50 9.03 -8.66 19.51
C LEU A 50 7.95 -9.12 20.51
N SER A 51 7.04 -9.98 20.06
CA SER A 51 6.02 -10.60 20.91
C SER A 51 6.54 -11.80 21.73
N LYS A 52 7.83 -12.11 21.66
CA LYS A 52 8.46 -13.27 22.32
C LYS A 52 7.77 -14.60 21.96
N GLY A 53 7.36 -14.73 20.70
CA GLY A 53 6.69 -15.92 20.18
C GLY A 53 5.21 -16.06 20.55
N THR A 54 4.61 -15.08 21.24
CA THR A 54 3.16 -15.13 21.59
C THR A 54 2.24 -14.82 20.42
N ILE A 55 2.77 -14.20 19.33
CA ILE A 55 2.05 -13.98 18.08
C ILE A 55 2.84 -14.63 16.95
N LYS A 56 2.17 -15.47 16.15
CA LYS A 56 2.69 -16.06 14.92
C LYS A 56 1.89 -15.53 13.74
N VAL A 57 2.59 -15.01 12.71
CA VAL A 57 1.97 -14.52 11.48
C VAL A 57 2.27 -15.48 10.34
N GLU A 58 1.22 -15.96 9.69
CA GLU A 58 1.32 -16.77 8.47
C GLU A 58 1.06 -15.86 7.26
N VAL A 59 2.08 -15.69 6.42
CA VAL A 59 2.03 -14.73 5.30
C VAL A 59 1.65 -15.45 4.02
N TYR A 60 0.65 -14.90 3.32
CA TYR A 60 0.10 -15.40 2.06
C TYR A 60 0.23 -14.31 1.01
N HIS A 61 0.93 -14.60 -0.08
CA HIS A 61 1.21 -13.66 -1.17
C HIS A 61 0.33 -13.90 -2.39
N ASN A 62 0.49 -13.07 -3.42
CA ASN A 62 -0.07 -13.26 -4.75
C ASN A 62 -1.58 -13.56 -4.76
N THR A 63 -2.34 -12.77 -4.00
CA THR A 63 -3.82 -12.88 -3.89
C THR A 63 -4.38 -14.22 -3.40
N GLN A 64 -3.57 -15.06 -2.74
CA GLN A 64 -4.01 -16.38 -2.24
C GLN A 64 -5.20 -16.30 -1.28
N LEU A 65 -5.35 -15.21 -0.52
CA LEU A 65 -6.49 -14.99 0.39
C LEU A 65 -7.54 -14.02 -0.17
N GLY A 66 -7.39 -13.59 -1.41
CA GLY A 66 -8.28 -12.67 -2.09
C GLY A 66 -7.55 -11.42 -2.63
N ASP A 67 -8.28 -10.61 -3.39
CA ASP A 67 -7.80 -9.33 -3.88
C ASP A 67 -7.82 -8.24 -2.79
N ALA A 68 -7.39 -7.02 -3.15
CA ALA A 68 -7.32 -5.91 -2.19
C ALA A 68 -8.67 -5.57 -1.55
N VAL A 69 -9.76 -5.61 -2.31
CA VAL A 69 -11.11 -5.29 -1.82
C VAL A 69 -11.60 -6.37 -0.85
N ALA A 70 -11.42 -7.65 -1.21
CA ALA A 70 -11.76 -8.78 -0.36
C ALA A 70 -10.92 -8.79 0.93
N ASN A 71 -9.62 -8.47 0.85
CA ASN A 71 -8.74 -8.38 2.01
C ASN A 71 -9.15 -7.26 2.97
N VAL A 72 -9.59 -6.09 2.47
CA VAL A 72 -10.15 -5.02 3.31
C VAL A 72 -11.37 -5.51 4.09
N GLN A 73 -12.27 -6.26 3.48
CA GLN A 73 -13.43 -6.83 4.19
C GLN A 73 -13.01 -7.91 5.20
N SER A 74 -12.05 -8.76 4.83
CA SER A 74 -11.54 -9.83 5.68
C SER A 74 -10.87 -9.31 6.94
N ILE A 75 -10.11 -8.19 6.85
CA ILE A 75 -9.49 -7.55 8.01
C ILE A 75 -10.54 -6.92 8.93
N ARG A 76 -11.58 -6.28 8.39
CA ARG A 76 -12.68 -5.71 9.17
C ARG A 76 -13.48 -6.80 9.90
N ASN A 77 -13.68 -7.94 9.26
CA ASN A 77 -14.36 -9.09 9.84
C ASN A 77 -13.47 -9.88 10.82
N GLY A 78 -12.16 -9.63 10.84
CA GLY A 78 -11.20 -10.35 11.68
C GLY A 78 -10.87 -11.76 11.17
N THR A 79 -11.22 -12.09 9.93
CA THR A 79 -10.87 -13.37 9.30
C THR A 79 -9.37 -13.48 9.02
N ILE A 80 -8.73 -12.34 8.74
CA ILE A 80 -7.29 -12.16 8.68
C ILE A 80 -6.86 -11.06 9.65
N GLY A 81 -5.64 -11.14 10.18
CA GLY A 81 -5.11 -10.15 11.12
C GLY A 81 -4.47 -8.95 10.46
N PHE A 82 -3.81 -9.17 9.33
CA PHE A 82 -3.03 -8.14 8.64
C PHE A 82 -3.20 -8.21 7.13
N THR A 83 -3.03 -7.08 6.48
CA THR A 83 -2.92 -6.99 5.01
C THR A 83 -2.12 -5.77 4.59
N THR A 84 -1.45 -5.86 3.44
CA THR A 84 -0.97 -4.70 2.69
C THR A 84 -1.99 -4.32 1.65
N VAL A 85 -2.43 -3.08 1.70
CA VAL A 85 -3.34 -2.51 0.69
C VAL A 85 -2.94 -1.08 0.35
N SER A 86 -3.13 -0.68 -0.90
CA SER A 86 -3.01 0.72 -1.28
C SER A 86 -4.08 1.56 -0.57
N ALA A 87 -3.72 2.77 -0.13
CA ALA A 87 -4.66 3.71 0.50
C ALA A 87 -5.91 3.93 -0.36
N SER A 88 -5.78 3.92 -1.69
CA SER A 88 -6.90 4.00 -2.63
C SER A 88 -7.97 2.93 -2.42
N ASN A 89 -7.61 1.72 -2.00
CA ASN A 89 -8.57 0.64 -1.77
C ASN A 89 -9.31 0.77 -0.44
N LEU A 90 -8.87 1.68 0.45
CA LEU A 90 -9.53 1.97 1.72
C LEU A 90 -10.65 3.00 1.58
N ASN A 91 -10.79 3.65 0.42
CA ASN A 91 -11.86 4.64 0.15
C ASN A 91 -13.27 4.07 0.37
N GLN A 92 -13.46 2.78 0.12
CA GLN A 92 -14.75 2.10 0.35
C GLN A 92 -15.14 2.01 1.83
N VAL A 93 -14.18 2.20 2.74
CA VAL A 93 -14.38 2.20 4.19
C VAL A 93 -14.43 3.62 4.74
N VAL A 94 -13.44 4.44 4.35
CA VAL A 94 -13.33 5.86 4.68
C VAL A 94 -13.03 6.62 3.39
N PRO A 95 -14.02 7.32 2.80
CA PRO A 95 -13.85 8.04 1.53
C PRO A 95 -12.67 9.00 1.51
N ALA A 96 -12.35 9.65 2.64
CA ALA A 96 -11.21 10.56 2.78
C ALA A 96 -9.85 9.91 2.46
N MET A 97 -9.71 8.58 2.54
CA MET A 97 -8.49 7.86 2.16
C MET A 97 -8.18 7.97 0.66
N ASP A 98 -9.19 8.27 -0.17
CA ASP A 98 -8.98 8.51 -1.60
C ASP A 98 -8.24 9.83 -1.90
N MET A 99 -8.02 10.68 -0.88
CA MET A 99 -7.15 11.86 -0.99
C MET A 99 -5.75 11.50 -1.50
N TYR A 100 -5.21 10.36 -1.09
CA TYR A 100 -3.89 9.90 -1.55
C TYR A 100 -3.84 9.58 -3.05
N SER A 101 -5.02 9.43 -3.70
CA SER A 101 -5.14 9.23 -5.15
C SER A 101 -5.23 10.53 -5.95
N LEU A 102 -5.21 11.70 -5.27
CA LEU A 102 -5.21 12.99 -5.96
C LEU A 102 -3.93 13.14 -6.80
N PRO A 103 -4.05 13.48 -8.08
CA PRO A 103 -2.90 13.57 -8.96
C PRO A 103 -2.00 14.75 -8.57
N PHE A 104 -0.68 14.54 -8.66
CA PHE A 104 0.38 15.52 -8.35
C PHE A 104 0.25 16.17 -6.95
N LEU A 105 -0.38 15.49 -6.00
CA LEU A 105 -0.56 15.97 -4.64
C LEU A 105 0.78 16.17 -3.90
N PHE A 106 1.72 15.27 -4.11
CA PHE A 106 3.04 15.33 -3.49
C PHE A 106 4.11 15.76 -4.50
N LYS A 107 4.99 16.70 -4.10
CA LYS A 107 6.06 17.22 -4.95
C LYS A 107 7.08 16.14 -5.33
N ASN A 108 7.46 15.32 -4.34
CA ASN A 108 8.44 14.24 -4.47
C ASN A 108 8.32 13.25 -3.28
N GLU A 109 9.23 12.27 -3.22
CA GLU A 109 9.31 11.28 -2.13
C GLU A 109 9.51 11.94 -0.74
N ALA A 110 10.38 12.95 -0.64
CA ALA A 110 10.67 13.61 0.63
C ALA A 110 9.44 14.33 1.18
N HIS A 111 8.69 15.04 0.33
CA HIS A 111 7.44 15.70 0.69
C HIS A 111 6.36 14.68 1.13
N PHE A 112 6.24 13.58 0.42
CA PHE A 112 5.32 12.50 0.76
C PHE A 112 5.59 11.92 2.15
N TRP A 113 6.84 11.55 2.44
CA TRP A 113 7.20 10.99 3.76
C TRP A 113 7.11 12.03 4.87
N TRP A 114 7.41 13.28 4.57
CA TRP A 114 7.21 14.38 5.51
C TRP A 114 5.72 14.51 5.89
N PHE A 115 4.81 14.46 4.91
CA PHE A 115 3.37 14.53 5.18
C PHE A 115 2.87 13.34 6.01
N LEU A 116 3.32 12.13 5.73
CA LEU A 116 2.91 10.95 6.49
C LEU A 116 3.33 11.00 7.98
N ALA A 117 4.23 11.88 8.34
CA ALA A 117 4.63 12.15 9.73
C ALA A 117 3.87 13.35 10.37
N GLN A 118 2.88 13.93 9.68
CA GLN A 118 2.10 15.06 10.19
C GLN A 118 0.82 14.61 10.89
N PRO A 119 0.30 15.39 11.86
CA PRO A 119 -0.95 15.09 12.56
C PRO A 119 -2.15 14.85 11.63
N GLN A 120 -2.18 15.47 10.45
CA GLN A 120 -3.25 15.28 9.47
C GLN A 120 -3.30 13.85 8.92
N ALA A 121 -2.15 13.21 8.76
CA ALA A 121 -2.10 11.79 8.37
C ALA A 121 -2.60 10.88 9.50
N ASP A 122 -2.27 11.22 10.77
CA ASP A 122 -2.77 10.50 11.94
C ASP A 122 -4.29 10.64 12.10
N GLU A 123 -4.85 11.82 11.79
CA GLU A 123 -6.31 12.05 11.81
C GLU A 123 -7.04 11.15 10.80
N LEU A 124 -6.48 10.99 9.59
CA LEU A 124 -7.02 10.06 8.60
C LEU A 124 -6.91 8.61 9.06
N ALA A 125 -5.77 8.24 9.67
CA ALA A 125 -5.56 6.90 10.20
C ALA A 125 -6.55 6.55 11.33
N LYS A 126 -6.86 7.51 12.21
CA LYS A 126 -7.85 7.32 13.29
C LYS A 126 -9.25 7.06 12.79
N GLN A 127 -9.68 7.68 11.68
CA GLN A 127 -10.99 7.41 11.09
C GLN A 127 -11.17 5.94 10.66
N MET A 128 -10.07 5.25 10.37
CA MET A 128 -10.10 3.82 10.03
C MET A 128 -10.38 2.92 11.25
N GLU A 129 -9.96 3.33 12.46
CA GLU A 129 -10.14 2.53 13.67
C GLU A 129 -11.62 2.28 13.99
N ASP A 130 -12.47 3.32 13.87
CA ASP A 130 -13.92 3.22 14.06
C ASP A 130 -14.59 2.33 13.00
N LYS A 131 -13.90 2.07 11.91
CA LYS A 131 -14.36 1.20 10.81
C LYS A 131 -13.77 -0.21 10.88
N GLY A 132 -13.07 -0.54 11.96
CA GLY A 132 -12.55 -1.88 12.21
C GLY A 132 -11.14 -2.13 11.66
N ILE A 133 -10.40 -1.10 11.25
CA ILE A 133 -9.05 -1.19 10.71
C ILE A 133 -8.11 -0.27 11.47
N LYS A 134 -6.98 -0.80 11.95
CA LYS A 134 -5.89 -0.01 12.49
C LYS A 134 -4.75 0.07 11.48
N ILE A 135 -4.30 1.29 11.20
CA ILE A 135 -3.07 1.52 10.43
C ILE A 135 -1.90 1.42 11.39
N ILE A 136 -0.94 0.53 11.10
CA ILE A 136 0.24 0.30 11.95
C ILE A 136 1.55 0.64 11.24
N GLY A 137 1.50 1.05 9.99
CA GLY A 137 2.65 1.53 9.23
C GLY A 137 2.29 1.86 7.79
N TYR A 138 3.18 2.59 7.15
CA TYR A 138 3.10 2.92 5.73
C TYR A 138 4.27 2.29 4.99
N MET A 139 4.02 1.81 3.79
CA MET A 139 5.06 1.28 2.91
C MET A 139 5.20 2.14 1.67
N ASP A 140 6.43 2.29 1.20
CA ASP A 140 6.68 2.99 -0.06
C ASP A 140 6.07 2.18 -1.22
N SER A 141 5.47 2.89 -2.14
CA SER A 141 4.92 2.36 -3.37
C SER A 141 5.35 3.22 -4.58
N GLY A 142 6.35 4.05 -4.40
CA GLY A 142 6.91 4.91 -5.45
C GLY A 142 5.91 5.83 -6.11
N SER A 143 6.28 6.34 -7.28
CA SER A 143 5.39 7.10 -8.16
C SER A 143 4.71 6.17 -9.16
N ARG A 144 3.50 6.52 -9.53
CA ARG A 144 2.71 5.81 -10.53
C ARG A 144 2.85 6.45 -11.89
N ASN A 145 3.01 5.62 -12.90
CA ASN A 145 3.38 5.97 -14.27
C ASN A 145 2.50 5.17 -15.25
N PHE A 146 2.17 5.74 -16.39
CA PHE A 146 1.38 5.03 -17.40
C PHE A 146 2.21 3.97 -18.13
N PHE A 147 1.61 2.79 -18.39
CA PHE A 147 2.09 1.78 -19.33
C PHE A 147 0.97 1.40 -20.30
N THR A 148 1.22 1.58 -21.59
CA THR A 148 0.15 1.64 -22.59
C THR A 148 0.59 1.03 -23.93
N GLN A 149 -0.41 0.76 -24.82
CA GLN A 149 -0.16 0.33 -26.18
C GLN A 149 0.24 1.49 -27.12
N LYS A 150 -0.12 2.75 -26.78
CA LYS A 150 0.21 3.96 -27.52
C LYS A 150 1.04 4.88 -26.63
N ALA A 151 2.00 5.58 -27.24
CA ALA A 151 2.83 6.54 -26.55
C ALA A 151 2.00 7.68 -25.93
N ILE A 152 2.29 8.03 -24.68
CA ILE A 152 1.68 9.17 -23.99
C ILE A 152 2.79 10.19 -23.73
N ARG A 153 2.78 11.30 -24.46
CA ARG A 153 3.72 12.43 -24.35
C ARG A 153 3.06 13.67 -23.77
N THR A 154 1.75 13.78 -24.00
CA THR A 154 0.90 14.88 -23.54
C THR A 154 -0.42 14.33 -23.01
N PRO A 155 -1.21 15.10 -22.25
CA PRO A 155 -2.55 14.68 -21.83
C PRO A 155 -3.48 14.31 -23.01
N ASP A 156 -3.29 14.93 -24.16
CA ASP A 156 -4.11 14.70 -25.36
C ASP A 156 -3.93 13.28 -25.92
N ASP A 157 -2.80 12.64 -25.68
CA ASP A 157 -2.54 11.26 -26.09
C ASP A 157 -3.36 10.23 -25.31
N LEU A 158 -3.93 10.61 -24.16
CA LEU A 158 -4.84 9.78 -23.38
C LEU A 158 -6.27 9.76 -23.93
N LYS A 159 -6.63 10.73 -24.79
CA LYS A 159 -8.01 10.85 -25.29
C LYS A 159 -8.50 9.57 -25.97
N GLY A 160 -9.66 9.10 -25.50
CA GLY A 160 -10.34 7.91 -26.02
C GLY A 160 -9.71 6.59 -25.61
N GLN A 161 -8.59 6.57 -24.83
CA GLN A 161 -8.01 5.34 -24.31
C GLN A 161 -8.79 4.83 -23.09
N LYS A 162 -8.87 3.52 -22.94
CA LYS A 162 -9.37 2.83 -21.74
C LYS A 162 -8.18 2.52 -20.84
N ILE A 163 -8.06 3.24 -19.74
CA ILE A 163 -6.96 3.05 -18.78
C ILE A 163 -7.48 2.33 -17.55
N ARG A 164 -6.90 1.20 -17.26
CA ARG A 164 -7.22 0.51 -16.00
C ARG A 164 -6.76 1.33 -14.81
N VAL A 165 -7.62 1.42 -13.82
CA VAL A 165 -7.35 2.05 -12.53
C VAL A 165 -7.74 1.13 -11.37
N MET A 166 -7.33 1.47 -10.14
CA MET A 166 -7.86 0.84 -8.93
C MET A 166 -9.32 1.24 -8.70
N ALA A 167 -10.01 0.60 -7.75
CA ALA A 167 -11.39 0.93 -7.36
C ALA A 167 -11.44 2.26 -6.57
N SER A 168 -11.05 3.35 -7.22
CA SER A 168 -10.96 4.71 -6.68
C SER A 168 -11.75 5.67 -7.57
N PRO A 169 -12.78 6.34 -7.04
CA PRO A 169 -13.49 7.39 -7.76
C PRO A 169 -12.56 8.52 -8.22
N VAL A 170 -11.59 8.93 -7.40
CA VAL A 170 -10.61 9.96 -7.78
C VAL A 170 -9.82 9.52 -9.01
N MET A 171 -9.34 8.27 -9.07
CA MET A 171 -8.60 7.79 -10.23
C MET A 171 -9.47 7.71 -11.49
N VAL A 172 -10.73 7.26 -11.36
CA VAL A 172 -11.70 7.24 -12.48
C VAL A 172 -11.90 8.66 -13.01
N ASN A 173 -12.13 9.63 -12.11
CA ASN A 173 -12.36 11.02 -12.47
C ASN A 173 -11.09 11.67 -13.06
N THR A 174 -9.89 11.30 -12.57
CA THR A 174 -8.61 11.73 -13.14
C THR A 174 -8.50 11.30 -14.61
N MET A 175 -8.77 10.04 -14.91
CA MET A 175 -8.77 9.57 -16.31
C MET A 175 -9.78 10.32 -17.17
N LYS A 176 -10.99 10.55 -16.65
CA LYS A 176 -12.04 11.30 -17.36
C LYS A 176 -11.60 12.72 -17.70
N VAL A 177 -10.99 13.45 -16.78
CA VAL A 177 -10.49 14.81 -17.02
C VAL A 177 -9.36 14.82 -18.03
N LEU A 178 -8.52 13.78 -18.07
CA LEU A 178 -7.48 13.59 -19.07
C LEU A 178 -8.00 13.08 -20.43
N GLY A 179 -9.35 12.93 -20.57
CA GLY A 179 -10.00 12.50 -21.82
C GLY A 179 -10.00 10.98 -22.05
N ALA A 180 -9.55 10.21 -21.07
CA ALA A 180 -9.56 8.75 -21.09
C ALA A 180 -10.80 8.19 -20.36
N THR A 181 -11.00 6.89 -20.49
CA THR A 181 -11.97 6.15 -19.67
C THR A 181 -11.24 5.37 -18.59
N GLY A 182 -11.43 5.72 -17.31
CA GLY A 182 -10.94 4.95 -16.18
C GLY A 182 -11.78 3.68 -15.99
N VAL A 183 -11.16 2.51 -16.08
CA VAL A 183 -11.81 1.20 -15.96
C VAL A 183 -11.29 0.49 -14.72
N PRO A 184 -12.07 0.38 -13.63
CA PRO A 184 -11.67 -0.40 -12.46
C PRO A 184 -11.58 -1.89 -12.80
N VAL A 185 -10.39 -2.49 -12.62
CA VAL A 185 -10.15 -3.92 -12.81
C VAL A 185 -9.29 -4.43 -11.66
N ALA A 186 -9.62 -5.61 -11.11
CA ALA A 186 -8.87 -6.23 -10.04
C ALA A 186 -7.41 -6.50 -10.45
N TRP A 187 -6.49 -6.45 -9.47
CA TRP A 187 -5.05 -6.59 -9.73
C TRP A 187 -4.68 -7.91 -10.40
N ALA A 188 -5.32 -9.01 -9.98
CA ALA A 188 -5.07 -10.33 -10.53
C ALA A 188 -5.50 -10.46 -12.00
N GLU A 189 -6.47 -9.67 -12.45
CA GLU A 189 -7.06 -9.72 -13.79
C GLU A 189 -6.36 -8.79 -14.80
N LEU A 190 -5.53 -7.86 -14.30
CA LEU A 190 -4.98 -6.78 -15.13
C LEU A 190 -4.16 -7.28 -16.32
N TYR A 191 -3.31 -8.30 -16.13
CA TYR A 191 -2.50 -8.82 -17.22
C TYR A 191 -3.38 -9.33 -18.39
N THR A 192 -4.42 -10.09 -18.07
CA THR A 192 -5.36 -10.61 -19.07
C THR A 192 -6.17 -9.47 -19.71
N ALA A 193 -6.60 -8.47 -18.94
CA ALA A 193 -7.33 -7.31 -19.46
C ALA A 193 -6.50 -6.50 -20.48
N LEU A 194 -5.19 -6.35 -20.24
CA LEU A 194 -4.25 -5.73 -21.18
C LEU A 194 -4.03 -6.61 -22.40
N GLN A 195 -3.79 -7.90 -22.20
CA GLN A 195 -3.52 -8.87 -23.26
C GLN A 195 -4.68 -8.99 -24.25
N THR A 196 -5.91 -8.97 -23.73
CA THR A 196 -7.13 -9.11 -24.55
C THR A 196 -7.67 -7.78 -25.08
N GLY A 197 -7.06 -6.65 -24.72
CA GLY A 197 -7.50 -5.33 -25.17
C GLY A 197 -8.79 -4.83 -24.51
N VAL A 198 -9.18 -5.39 -23.37
CA VAL A 198 -10.29 -4.84 -22.53
C VAL A 198 -9.92 -3.44 -22.09
N VAL A 199 -8.63 -3.21 -21.80
CA VAL A 199 -8.03 -1.90 -21.54
C VAL A 199 -6.83 -1.67 -22.47
N ASP A 200 -6.58 -0.41 -22.83
CA ASP A 200 -5.48 0.00 -23.70
C ASP A 200 -4.18 0.24 -22.93
N GLY A 201 -4.28 0.36 -21.62
CA GLY A 201 -3.17 0.60 -20.72
C GLY A 201 -3.60 0.60 -19.26
N ALA A 202 -2.63 0.86 -18.40
CA ALA A 202 -2.82 1.03 -16.97
C ALA A 202 -1.72 1.95 -16.42
N GLU A 203 -1.69 2.11 -15.10
CA GLU A 203 -0.71 2.92 -14.40
C GLU A 203 -0.21 2.22 -13.14
N ASN A 204 1.09 2.29 -12.86
CA ASN A 204 1.70 1.77 -11.63
C ASN A 204 3.18 2.19 -11.52
N ASN A 205 3.83 1.73 -10.45
CA ASN A 205 5.25 1.90 -10.15
C ASN A 205 6.13 0.85 -10.86
N HIS A 206 7.44 1.10 -10.89
CA HIS A 206 8.41 0.24 -11.57
C HIS A 206 8.43 -1.21 -11.06
N PRO A 207 8.56 -1.46 -9.74
CA PRO A 207 8.59 -2.82 -9.21
C PRO A 207 7.35 -3.65 -9.55
N SER A 208 6.17 -3.03 -9.49
CA SER A 208 4.91 -3.71 -9.83
C SER A 208 4.83 -4.07 -11.31
N VAL A 209 5.29 -3.17 -12.21
CA VAL A 209 5.31 -3.40 -13.66
C VAL A 209 6.27 -4.54 -14.01
N VAL A 210 7.44 -4.59 -13.37
CA VAL A 210 8.43 -5.66 -13.55
C VAL A 210 7.91 -6.99 -13.00
N ALA A 211 7.45 -7.01 -11.75
CA ALA A 211 7.01 -8.24 -11.08
C ALA A 211 5.84 -8.93 -11.78
N LYS A 212 4.96 -8.16 -12.43
CA LYS A 212 3.82 -8.68 -13.20
C LYS A 212 4.10 -8.75 -14.69
N LYS A 213 5.31 -8.40 -15.13
CA LYS A 213 5.74 -8.45 -16.55
C LYS A 213 4.81 -7.70 -17.51
N PHE A 214 4.25 -6.56 -17.08
CA PHE A 214 3.31 -5.82 -17.93
C PHE A 214 3.94 -5.28 -19.22
N TYR A 215 5.26 -5.24 -19.31
CA TYR A 215 5.99 -4.95 -20.55
C TYR A 215 5.77 -5.99 -21.66
N GLU A 216 5.30 -7.21 -21.34
CA GLU A 216 4.94 -8.20 -22.36
C GLU A 216 3.62 -7.86 -23.07
N VAL A 217 2.76 -7.08 -22.40
CA VAL A 217 1.41 -6.71 -22.86
C VAL A 217 1.21 -5.21 -23.00
N SER A 218 2.28 -4.41 -22.95
CA SER A 218 2.30 -2.95 -23.15
C SER A 218 3.59 -2.56 -23.85
N LYS A 219 3.55 -1.49 -24.65
CA LYS A 219 4.71 -1.07 -25.49
C LYS A 219 5.45 0.14 -24.97
N PHE A 220 4.75 1.07 -24.32
CA PHE A 220 5.27 2.35 -23.90
C PHE A 220 5.14 2.52 -22.40
N TYR A 221 6.14 3.09 -21.76
CA TYR A 221 6.13 3.43 -20.35
C TYR A 221 6.41 4.92 -20.17
N THR A 222 5.45 5.67 -19.64
CA THR A 222 5.52 7.12 -19.51
C THR A 222 5.74 7.52 -18.07
N LEU A 223 6.91 8.12 -17.80
CA LEU A 223 7.36 8.55 -16.46
C LEU A 223 6.76 9.92 -16.10
N ASP A 224 5.45 10.00 -16.04
CA ASP A 224 4.73 11.23 -15.68
C ASP A 224 4.57 11.41 -14.17
N GLU A 225 4.74 10.33 -13.39
CA GLU A 225 4.72 10.32 -11.91
C GLU A 225 3.48 11.01 -11.34
N HIS A 226 2.33 10.80 -11.97
CA HIS A 226 1.10 11.55 -11.69
C HIS A 226 0.51 11.29 -10.30
N MET A 227 0.86 10.20 -9.62
CA MET A 227 0.40 9.89 -8.26
C MET A 227 1.50 9.24 -7.43
N ARG A 228 1.47 9.48 -6.12
CA ARG A 228 2.25 8.76 -5.12
C ARG A 228 1.31 8.35 -3.99
N ILE A 229 0.95 7.08 -3.96
CA ILE A 229 -0.07 6.52 -3.06
C ILE A 229 0.62 5.57 -2.09
N PRO A 230 0.49 5.74 -0.76
CA PRO A 230 1.10 4.81 0.18
C PRO A 230 0.41 3.44 0.11
N ASP A 231 1.20 2.38 0.23
CA ASP A 231 0.69 1.12 0.71
C ASP A 231 0.62 1.15 2.24
N ILE A 232 -0.38 0.53 2.80
CA ILE A 232 -0.70 0.59 4.22
C ILE A 232 -0.59 -0.80 4.82
N ILE A 233 0.15 -0.92 5.92
CA ILE A 233 0.09 -2.10 6.77
C ILE A 233 -1.15 -1.94 7.65
N ALA A 234 -2.20 -2.62 7.28
CA ALA A 234 -3.49 -2.58 7.95
C ALA A 234 -3.65 -3.79 8.88
N MET A 235 -4.11 -3.55 10.09
CA MET A 235 -4.38 -4.55 11.12
C MET A 235 -5.87 -4.58 11.48
N SER A 236 -6.42 -5.76 11.72
CA SER A 236 -7.79 -5.93 12.21
C SER A 236 -7.93 -5.32 13.62
N MET A 237 -8.92 -4.43 13.81
CA MET A 237 -9.27 -3.94 15.15
C MET A 237 -9.78 -5.06 16.07
N LYS A 238 -10.38 -6.12 15.51
CA LYS A 238 -10.75 -7.29 16.31
C LYS A 238 -9.53 -8.00 16.89
N LEU A 239 -8.48 -8.16 16.08
CA LEU A 239 -7.20 -8.70 16.57
C LEU A 239 -6.54 -7.73 17.54
N TRP A 240 -6.47 -6.43 17.22
CA TRP A 240 -5.90 -5.40 18.08
C TRP A 240 -6.49 -5.43 19.50
N ASN A 241 -7.81 -5.53 19.61
CA ASN A 241 -8.53 -5.55 20.89
C ASN A 241 -8.33 -6.85 21.69
N GLN A 242 -7.83 -7.91 21.08
CA GLN A 242 -7.46 -9.16 21.76
C GLN A 242 -6.02 -9.11 22.32
N LEU A 243 -5.20 -8.19 21.82
CA LEU A 243 -3.81 -8.06 22.24
C LEU A 243 -3.70 -7.36 23.60
N ASN A 244 -2.81 -7.87 24.43
CA ASN A 244 -2.41 -7.15 25.63
C ASN A 244 -1.48 -5.95 25.27
N PRO A 245 -1.21 -5.02 26.22
CA PRO A 245 -0.41 -3.82 25.93
C PRO A 245 0.99 -4.10 25.36
N ASP A 246 1.68 -5.16 25.81
CA ASP A 246 3.00 -5.54 25.31
C ASP A 246 2.92 -6.04 23.86
N GLN A 247 1.90 -6.83 23.54
CA GLN A 247 1.64 -7.31 22.17
C GLN A 247 1.23 -6.16 21.24
N GLN A 248 0.42 -5.21 21.70
CA GLN A 248 0.08 -4.01 20.95
C GLN A 248 1.32 -3.17 20.63
N LYS A 249 2.19 -2.98 21.63
CA LYS A 249 3.47 -2.29 21.45
C LYS A 249 4.35 -3.04 20.44
N ALA A 250 4.42 -4.37 20.53
CA ALA A 250 5.17 -5.19 19.58
C ALA A 250 4.63 -5.03 18.14
N ALA A 251 3.31 -4.96 17.94
CA ALA A 251 2.71 -4.77 16.63
C ALA A 251 3.05 -3.40 16.03
N LEU A 252 2.99 -2.33 16.81
CA LEU A 252 3.36 -0.98 16.37
C LEU A 252 4.86 -0.89 16.04
N GLU A 253 5.72 -1.47 16.88
CA GLU A 253 7.16 -1.50 16.65
C GLU A 253 7.52 -2.32 15.40
N ALA A 254 6.88 -3.49 15.18
CA ALA A 254 7.05 -4.28 13.98
C ALA A 254 6.62 -3.49 12.73
N GLY A 255 5.51 -2.74 12.80
CA GLY A 255 5.06 -1.85 11.74
C GLY A 255 6.09 -0.78 11.40
N ALA A 256 6.61 -0.08 12.42
CA ALA A 256 7.63 0.97 12.25
C ALA A 256 8.94 0.43 11.64
N ARG A 257 9.42 -0.74 12.11
CA ARG A 257 10.61 -1.39 11.54
C ARG A 257 10.39 -1.83 10.11
N THR A 258 9.20 -2.36 9.80
CA THR A 258 8.84 -2.76 8.44
C THR A 258 8.77 -1.56 7.50
N GLN A 259 8.24 -0.43 7.96
CA GLN A 259 8.25 0.82 7.20
C GLN A 259 9.69 1.25 6.86
N ALA A 260 10.60 1.22 7.84
CA ALA A 260 12.02 1.56 7.61
C ALA A 260 12.69 0.57 6.64
N TYR A 261 12.48 -0.73 6.82
CA TYR A 261 12.98 -1.77 5.93
C TYR A 261 12.48 -1.57 4.50
N MET A 262 11.17 -1.35 4.33
CA MET A 262 10.54 -1.20 3.02
C MET A 262 11.06 0.01 2.26
N ARG A 263 11.29 1.14 2.92
CA ARG A 263 11.89 2.32 2.28
C ARG A 263 13.25 2.03 1.65
N GLY A 264 14.10 1.27 2.35
CA GLY A 264 15.40 0.85 1.82
C GLY A 264 15.27 -0.15 0.67
N ALA A 265 14.45 -1.19 0.85
CA ALA A 265 14.21 -2.22 -0.16
C ALA A 265 13.57 -1.64 -1.42
N TRP A 266 12.63 -0.70 -1.25
CA TRP A 266 11.97 -0.01 -2.37
C TRP A 266 12.97 0.77 -3.22
N LYS A 267 13.82 1.57 -2.60
CA LYS A 267 14.81 2.39 -3.30
C LYS A 267 15.76 1.57 -4.16
N ILE A 268 16.18 0.42 -3.64
CA ILE A 268 17.02 -0.53 -4.38
C ILE A 268 16.24 -1.12 -5.57
N SER A 269 15.00 -1.58 -5.33
CA SER A 269 14.16 -2.17 -6.36
C SER A 269 13.80 -1.16 -7.44
N GLU A 270 13.43 0.05 -7.08
CA GLU A 270 13.02 1.11 -8.02
C GLU A 270 14.11 1.39 -9.05
N VAL A 271 15.37 1.52 -8.63
CA VAL A 271 16.52 1.73 -9.54
C VAL A 271 16.76 0.51 -10.43
N LYS A 272 16.79 -0.69 -9.84
CA LYS A 272 16.99 -1.95 -10.57
C LYS A 272 15.89 -2.17 -11.60
N ASP A 273 14.65 -1.98 -11.18
CA ASP A 273 13.49 -2.29 -12.00
C ASP A 273 13.30 -1.27 -13.13
N LEU A 274 13.59 0.01 -12.91
CA LEU A 274 13.63 0.99 -14.00
C LEU A 274 14.67 0.60 -15.07
N GLN A 275 15.82 0.07 -14.67
CA GLN A 275 16.83 -0.41 -15.63
C GLN A 275 16.30 -1.62 -16.43
N ALA A 276 15.59 -2.55 -15.78
CA ALA A 276 14.97 -3.68 -16.46
C ALA A 276 13.88 -3.20 -17.44
N LEU A 277 13.06 -2.20 -17.06
CA LEU A 277 12.01 -1.66 -17.93
C LEU A 277 12.59 -1.01 -19.19
N LYS A 278 13.75 -0.33 -19.10
CA LYS A 278 14.44 0.26 -20.27
C LYS A 278 14.80 -0.77 -21.34
N SER A 279 15.01 -2.02 -20.96
CA SER A 279 15.35 -3.10 -21.87
C SER A 279 14.13 -3.84 -22.42
N ASN A 280 12.95 -3.65 -21.84
CA ASN A 280 11.75 -4.45 -22.15
C ASN A 280 10.64 -3.65 -22.84
N PHE A 281 10.53 -2.34 -22.57
CA PHE A 281 9.58 -1.49 -23.29
C PHE A 281 10.16 -1.01 -24.63
N THR A 282 9.30 -0.79 -25.60
CA THR A 282 9.69 -0.19 -26.88
C THR A 282 10.28 1.21 -26.67
N GLU A 283 9.70 1.97 -25.75
CA GLU A 283 10.17 3.30 -25.39
C GLU A 283 9.78 3.63 -23.94
N ILE A 284 10.73 4.25 -23.22
CA ILE A 284 10.49 4.94 -21.96
C ILE A 284 10.40 6.44 -22.25
N ILE A 285 9.26 7.03 -21.93
CA ILE A 285 8.95 8.44 -22.23
C ILE A 285 9.05 9.24 -20.93
N SER A 286 9.79 10.35 -20.96
CA SER A 286 9.83 11.34 -19.88
C SER A 286 9.15 12.62 -20.36
N PRO A 287 7.85 12.78 -20.14
CA PRO A 287 7.11 13.93 -20.66
C PRO A 287 7.35 15.18 -19.81
N ASP A 288 7.05 16.35 -20.40
CA ASP A 288 6.80 17.54 -19.59
C ASP A 288 5.53 17.31 -18.73
N LYS A 289 5.67 17.42 -17.42
CA LYS A 289 4.57 17.20 -16.47
C LYS A 289 3.64 18.39 -16.34
N ALA A 290 4.10 19.61 -16.70
CA ALA A 290 3.31 20.83 -16.51
C ALA A 290 1.93 20.81 -17.21
N PRO A 291 1.79 20.30 -18.45
CA PRO A 291 0.47 20.13 -19.07
C PRO A 291 -0.46 19.18 -18.32
N PHE A 292 0.08 18.08 -17.76
CA PHE A 292 -0.71 17.12 -16.97
C PHE A 292 -1.18 17.76 -15.66
N VAL A 293 -0.28 18.43 -14.92
CA VAL A 293 -0.62 19.16 -13.69
C VAL A 293 -1.72 20.18 -13.95
N LYS A 294 -1.59 20.96 -15.03
CA LYS A 294 -2.60 21.96 -15.42
C LYS A 294 -3.96 21.33 -15.72
N ALA A 295 -3.97 20.20 -16.44
CA ALA A 295 -5.20 19.53 -16.84
C ALA A 295 -6.02 19.04 -15.64
N VAL A 296 -5.38 18.61 -14.54
CA VAL A 296 -6.06 18.02 -13.38
C VAL A 296 -6.22 18.99 -12.19
N SER A 297 -5.79 20.24 -12.31
CA SER A 297 -5.77 21.20 -11.19
C SER A 297 -7.17 21.48 -10.60
N GLU A 298 -8.17 21.60 -11.45
CA GLU A 298 -9.57 21.83 -11.01
C GLU A 298 -10.14 20.58 -10.33
N LEU A 299 -9.86 19.40 -10.88
CA LEU A 299 -10.26 18.13 -10.29
C LEU A 299 -9.74 17.98 -8.84
N VAL A 300 -8.48 18.37 -8.58
CA VAL A 300 -7.92 18.28 -7.22
C VAL A 300 -8.75 19.11 -6.24
N ASN A 301 -9.20 20.31 -6.63
CA ASN A 301 -10.06 21.15 -5.80
C ASN A 301 -11.46 20.55 -5.61
N GLU A 302 -12.07 20.04 -6.67
CA GLU A 302 -13.42 19.43 -6.61
C GLU A 302 -13.43 18.16 -5.75
N GLU A 303 -12.47 17.28 -5.99
CA GLU A 303 -12.34 16.02 -5.24
C GLU A 303 -11.98 16.25 -3.77
N SER A 304 -11.14 17.24 -3.46
CA SER A 304 -10.83 17.58 -2.07
C SER A 304 -12.08 17.99 -1.29
N LYS A 305 -12.98 18.76 -1.92
CA LYS A 305 -14.29 19.14 -1.36
C LYS A 305 -15.21 17.93 -1.20
N ARG A 306 -15.33 17.11 -2.24
CA ARG A 306 -16.16 15.90 -2.20
C ARG A 306 -15.74 14.95 -1.09
N LEU A 307 -14.43 14.86 -0.82
CA LEU A 307 -13.86 13.99 0.21
C LEU A 307 -13.86 14.63 1.61
N GLY A 308 -14.13 15.94 1.73
CA GLY A 308 -14.08 16.68 2.99
C GLY A 308 -12.66 16.87 3.54
N VAL A 309 -11.67 16.95 2.64
CA VAL A 309 -10.23 17.03 2.98
C VAL A 309 -9.56 18.31 2.47
N GLU A 310 -10.34 19.37 2.17
CA GLU A 310 -9.83 20.60 1.56
C GLU A 310 -8.69 21.23 2.35
N LYS A 311 -8.82 21.27 3.69
CA LYS A 311 -7.79 21.86 4.56
C LYS A 311 -6.49 21.06 4.51
N THR A 312 -6.59 19.74 4.50
CA THR A 312 -5.44 18.84 4.42
C THR A 312 -4.76 18.95 3.06
N VAL A 313 -5.54 18.95 1.98
CA VAL A 313 -5.02 19.11 0.60
C VAL A 313 -4.36 20.49 0.44
N ALA A 314 -5.00 21.57 0.89
CA ALA A 314 -4.42 22.91 0.84
C ALA A 314 -3.09 22.98 1.61
N PHE A 315 -3.02 22.36 2.79
CA PHE A 315 -1.78 22.26 3.58
C PHE A 315 -0.67 21.51 2.80
N ILE A 316 -1.00 20.39 2.16
CA ILE A 316 -0.02 19.64 1.36
C ILE A 316 0.46 20.49 0.18
N LEU A 317 -0.45 21.11 -0.57
CA LEU A 317 -0.09 21.91 -1.75
C LEU A 317 0.75 23.14 -1.39
N ASP A 318 0.43 23.84 -0.29
CA ASP A 318 1.21 25.01 0.16
C ASP A 318 2.64 24.62 0.58
N THR A 319 2.83 23.41 1.11
CA THR A 319 4.14 22.94 1.57
C THR A 319 5.02 22.38 0.44
N GLN A 320 4.48 22.13 -0.78
CA GLN A 320 5.27 21.68 -1.93
C GLN A 320 6.47 22.57 -2.24
N LYS A 321 6.38 23.88 -1.99
CA LYS A 321 7.45 24.86 -2.20
C LYS A 321 8.70 24.63 -1.33
N ASN A 322 8.58 23.85 -0.27
CA ASN A 322 9.65 23.55 0.68
C ASN A 322 10.49 22.32 0.27
N PHE A 323 10.09 21.61 -0.78
CA PHE A 323 10.65 20.37 -1.30
C PHE A 323 10.97 20.49 -2.80
#